data_f4b995c20dc60d836c47cb059b4a7c72
#
_entry.id   f4b995c20dc60d836c47cb059b4a7c72
#
_cell.length_a   1.000
_cell.length_b   1.000
_cell.length_c   1.000
_cell.angle_alpha   90.00
_cell.angle_beta   90.00
_cell.angle_gamma   90.00
#
_symmetry.space_group_name_H-M   'P 1'
#
loop_
_entity.id
_entity.type
_entity.pdbx_description
1 polymer ?
#
loop_
_entity_poly.entity_id
_entity_poly.type
_entity_poly.pdbx_seq_one_letter_code
_entity_poly.pdbx_strand_id
1 'polypeptide(L)'
;MTTANAAPGKGASSRQNKKFTSSGLLKGRSAARLAAVQALYQTVLTDVSPDQVILEFTSHRLDKVGEGTEADGVVKLTNKERALFRLLVSGVSRRVKEIDEMITPNLRDDWSPERVPPLLLSALRAGVFEFLE
;
A
#
# COMPACT_ATOMS: atom_id res chain seq x y z
N MET A 1 27.98 -31.39 -18.77
CA MET A 1 27.17 -31.37 -18.99
C MET A 1 26.11 -30.86 -18.19
N THR A 2 25.60 -31.14 -17.59
CA THR A 2 24.64 -30.78 -16.74
C THR A 2 24.77 -29.47 -16.15
N THR A 3 25.86 -28.90 -16.21
CA THR A 3 26.05 -27.64 -15.61
C THR A 3 25.16 -26.58 -16.14
N ALA A 4 24.92 -26.61 -17.37
CA ALA A 4 24.12 -25.56 -17.95
C ALA A 4 22.76 -25.47 -17.33
N ASN A 5 22.26 -26.57 -16.93
CA ASN A 5 20.97 -26.56 -16.38
C ASN A 5 20.90 -25.86 -15.10
N ALA A 6 21.79 -26.06 -14.25
CA ALA A 6 21.71 -25.45 -12.95
C ALA A 6 21.83 -23.96 -13.04
N ALA A 7 22.66 -23.49 -13.94
CA ALA A 7 22.91 -22.07 -14.01
C ALA A 7 21.67 -21.24 -14.28
N PRO A 8 20.89 -21.56 -15.29
CA PRO A 8 19.72 -20.74 -15.57
C PRO A 8 18.73 -20.72 -14.43
N GLY A 9 18.49 -21.85 -13.85
CA GLY A 9 17.54 -21.91 -12.78
C GLY A 9 17.98 -21.10 -11.59
N LYS A 10 19.25 -21.21 -11.28
CA LYS A 10 19.73 -20.47 -10.14
C LYS A 10 19.66 -18.98 -10.38
N GLY A 11 19.94 -18.57 -11.58
CA GLY A 11 19.88 -17.16 -11.88
C GLY A 11 18.51 -16.58 -11.68
N ALA A 12 17.50 -17.26 -12.13
CA ALA A 12 16.16 -16.77 -11.99
C ALA A 12 15.76 -16.68 -10.52
N SER A 13 16.11 -17.69 -9.78
CA SER A 13 15.78 -17.71 -8.38
C SER A 13 16.46 -16.58 -7.64
N SER A 14 17.71 -16.34 -7.97
CA SER A 14 18.45 -15.28 -7.33
C SER A 14 17.83 -13.93 -7.60
N ARG A 15 17.41 -13.71 -8.81
CA ARG A 15 16.82 -12.42 -9.14
C ARG A 15 15.55 -12.18 -8.37
N GLN A 16 14.73 -13.18 -8.20
CA GLN A 16 13.53 -13.01 -7.44
C GLN A 16 13.82 -12.70 -5.99
N ASN A 17 14.81 -13.37 -5.45
CA ASN A 17 15.17 -13.11 -4.07
C ASN A 17 15.65 -11.69 -3.90
N LYS A 18 16.40 -11.18 -4.85
CA LYS A 18 16.86 -9.82 -4.75
C LYS A 18 15.71 -8.85 -4.70
N LYS A 19 14.67 -9.09 -5.50
CA LYS A 19 13.54 -8.20 -5.49
C LYS A 19 12.88 -8.18 -4.13
N PHE A 20 12.79 -9.31 -3.49
CA PHE A 20 12.11 -9.35 -2.21
C PHE A 20 12.95 -8.83 -1.07
N THR A 21 14.25 -8.80 -1.22
CA THR A 21 15.07 -8.37 -0.10
C THR A 21 15.59 -6.97 -0.25
N SER A 22 15.43 -6.35 -1.40
CA SER A 22 15.97 -5.03 -1.58
C SER A 22 14.88 -3.98 -1.46
N SER A 23 15.28 -2.76 -1.31
CA SER A 23 14.32 -1.68 -1.22
C SER A 23 13.50 -1.57 -2.48
N GLY A 24 13.95 -2.15 -3.56
CA GLY A 24 13.18 -2.13 -4.78
C GLY A 24 11.87 -2.86 -4.69
N LEU A 25 11.71 -3.68 -3.66
CA LEU A 25 10.48 -4.40 -3.48
C LEU A 25 9.28 -3.48 -3.46
N LEU A 26 9.41 -2.33 -2.83
CA LEU A 26 8.28 -1.43 -2.69
C LEU A 26 8.29 -0.31 -3.69
N LYS A 27 8.66 -0.59 -4.92
CA LYS A 27 8.60 0.42 -5.94
C LYS A 27 7.25 0.43 -6.62
N GLY A 28 6.98 1.51 -7.29
CA GLY A 28 5.84 1.62 -8.15
C GLY A 28 4.52 1.61 -7.42
N ARG A 29 3.60 0.89 -7.98
CA ARG A 29 2.26 0.89 -7.42
C ARG A 29 2.20 0.27 -6.05
N SER A 30 3.06 -0.70 -5.77
CA SER A 30 3.06 -1.31 -4.45
C SER A 30 3.43 -0.31 -3.38
N ALA A 31 4.39 0.57 -3.67
CA ALA A 31 4.76 1.59 -2.71
C ALA A 31 3.63 2.58 -2.51
N ALA A 32 2.93 2.95 -3.59
CA ALA A 32 1.80 3.85 -3.46
C ALA A 32 0.68 3.23 -2.64
N ARG A 33 0.42 1.95 -2.86
CA ARG A 33 -0.63 1.26 -2.11
C ARG A 33 -0.28 1.16 -0.64
N LEU A 34 0.96 0.86 -0.33
CA LEU A 34 1.37 0.77 1.06
C LEU A 34 1.24 2.13 1.74
N ALA A 35 1.66 3.19 1.06
CA ALA A 35 1.53 4.53 1.62
C ALA A 35 0.06 4.88 1.85
N ALA A 36 -0.81 4.49 0.91
CA ALA A 36 -2.24 4.77 1.07
C ALA A 36 -2.83 4.03 2.25
N VAL A 37 -2.43 2.78 2.45
CA VAL A 37 -2.92 2.02 3.59
C VAL A 37 -2.47 2.67 4.89
N GLN A 38 -1.23 3.13 4.94
CA GLN A 38 -0.74 3.80 6.13
C GLN A 38 -1.47 5.11 6.38
N ALA A 39 -1.77 5.86 5.33
CA ALA A 39 -2.51 7.09 5.48
C ALA A 39 -3.94 6.84 5.96
N LEU A 40 -4.58 5.83 5.39
CA LEU A 40 -5.93 5.48 5.82
C LEU A 40 -5.93 5.01 7.28
N TYR A 41 -4.93 4.25 7.65
CA TYR A 41 -4.79 3.81 9.02
C TYR A 41 -4.69 5.03 9.96
N GLN A 42 -3.96 6.04 9.54
CA GLN A 42 -3.82 7.24 10.35
C GLN A 42 -5.15 7.98 10.48
N THR A 43 -5.95 8.03 9.43
CA THR A 43 -7.25 8.69 9.54
C THR A 43 -8.18 7.95 10.50
N VAL A 44 -8.06 6.64 10.58
CA VAL A 44 -8.88 5.87 11.51
C VAL A 44 -8.46 6.14 12.94
N LEU A 45 -7.18 6.30 13.17
CA LEU A 45 -6.68 6.46 14.53
C LEU A 45 -6.77 7.88 15.07
N THR A 46 -6.72 8.88 14.19
CA THR A 46 -6.55 10.23 14.68
C THR A 46 -7.62 11.23 14.30
N ASP A 47 -8.63 10.81 13.61
CA ASP A 47 -9.67 11.78 13.26
C ASP A 47 -9.20 12.91 12.36
N VAL A 48 -8.05 12.81 11.78
CA VAL A 48 -7.56 13.82 10.86
C VAL A 48 -8.25 13.61 9.52
N SER A 49 -8.57 14.68 8.83
CA SER A 49 -9.30 14.57 7.57
C SER A 49 -8.41 13.91 6.51
N PRO A 50 -9.03 13.25 5.53
CA PRO A 50 -8.24 12.64 4.46
C PRO A 50 -7.42 13.64 3.69
N ASP A 51 -7.95 14.84 3.46
CA ASP A 51 -7.20 15.84 2.73
C ASP A 51 -5.96 16.26 3.49
N GLN A 52 -6.07 16.38 4.78
CA GLN A 52 -4.93 16.77 5.58
C GLN A 52 -3.89 15.67 5.63
N VAL A 53 -4.32 14.42 5.71
CA VAL A 53 -3.38 13.31 5.70
C VAL A 53 -2.67 13.23 4.35
N ILE A 54 -3.39 13.44 3.27
CA ILE A 54 -2.79 13.43 1.96
C ILE A 54 -1.72 14.52 1.87
N LEU A 55 -2.06 15.70 2.34
CA LEU A 55 -1.11 16.79 2.30
C LEU A 55 0.13 16.48 3.12
N GLU A 56 -0.07 15.93 4.29
CA GLU A 56 1.05 15.62 5.15
C GLU A 56 1.95 14.55 4.55
N PHE A 57 1.35 13.51 3.99
CA PHE A 57 2.14 12.46 3.37
C PHE A 57 2.91 12.97 2.17
N THR A 58 2.26 13.76 1.31
CA THR A 58 2.94 14.24 0.13
C THR A 58 4.02 15.26 0.46
N SER A 59 3.81 16.04 1.50
CA SER A 59 4.78 17.06 1.85
C SER A 59 5.93 16.51 2.67
N HIS A 60 5.66 15.58 3.55
CA HIS A 60 6.66 15.16 4.50
C HIS A 60 7.15 13.75 4.34
N ARG A 61 6.29 12.86 3.92
CA ARG A 61 6.70 11.47 3.85
C ARG A 61 7.10 11.03 2.47
N LEU A 62 6.27 11.33 1.48
CA LEU A 62 6.56 10.87 0.13
C LEU A 62 7.74 11.60 -0.48
N ASP A 63 7.86 12.88 -0.19
CA ASP A 63 8.98 13.63 -0.70
C ASP A 63 10.26 13.18 -0.06
N LYS A 64 10.23 12.99 1.24
CA LYS A 64 11.42 12.57 1.93
C LYS A 64 11.80 11.15 1.61
N VAL A 65 10.79 10.37 1.33
CA VAL A 65 11.04 9.03 0.97
C VAL A 65 11.99 8.98 -0.19
N GLY A 66 11.94 9.96 -1.01
CA GLY A 66 12.79 9.98 -2.13
C GLY A 66 14.16 10.48 -1.89
N GLU A 67 14.40 11.07 -0.75
CA GLU A 67 15.63 11.61 -0.55
C GLU A 67 16.54 10.70 0.02
N GLY A 68 16.91 9.98 -0.62
CA GLY A 68 17.88 9.31 -0.28
C GLY A 68 18.14 8.44 0.53
N THR A 69 17.51 7.64 0.58
CA THR A 69 17.98 6.83 1.38
C THR A 69 17.56 5.58 1.02
N GLU A 70 18.12 5.16 -0.01
CA GLU A 70 17.96 3.85 -0.36
C GLU A 70 18.38 2.96 0.72
N ALA A 71 19.26 3.40 1.52
CA ALA A 71 19.73 2.61 2.63
C ALA A 71 18.61 2.28 3.59
N ASP A 72 17.64 3.13 3.66
CA ASP A 72 16.54 2.91 4.56
C ASP A 72 15.38 2.24 3.89
N GLY A 73 15.55 1.82 2.67
CA GLY A 73 14.47 1.18 1.99
C GLY A 73 13.41 2.13 1.54
N VAL A 74 13.71 3.37 1.51
CA VAL A 74 12.73 4.36 1.16
C VAL A 74 12.66 4.49 -0.35
N VAL A 75 11.48 4.62 -0.89
CA VAL A 75 11.29 4.63 -2.32
C VAL A 75 10.62 5.90 -2.75
N LYS A 76 11.19 6.52 -3.77
CA LYS A 76 10.62 7.74 -4.29
C LYS A 76 9.47 7.41 -5.23
N LEU A 77 8.35 8.05 -5.05
CA LEU A 77 7.19 7.81 -5.89
C LEU A 77 7.18 8.77 -7.07
N THR A 78 6.81 8.25 -8.21
CA THR A 78 6.65 9.06 -9.40
C THR A 78 5.35 9.84 -9.29
N ASN A 79 5.12 10.75 -10.22
CA ASN A 79 3.88 11.50 -10.23
C ASN A 79 2.67 10.60 -10.40
N LYS A 80 2.80 9.55 -11.19
CA LYS A 80 1.70 8.63 -11.36
C LYS A 80 1.41 7.88 -10.08
N GLU A 81 2.45 7.52 -9.36
CA GLU A 81 2.28 6.79 -8.13
C GLU A 81 1.71 7.68 -7.04
N ARG A 82 2.09 8.95 -7.02
CA ARG A 82 1.49 9.88 -6.09
C ARG A 82 0.02 10.10 -6.41
N ALA A 83 -0.33 10.12 -7.70
CA ALA A 83 -1.73 10.22 -8.07
C ALA A 83 -2.50 9.01 -7.61
N LEU A 84 -1.93 7.82 -7.72
CA LEU A 84 -2.58 6.62 -7.24
C LEU A 84 -2.77 6.69 -5.72
N PHE A 85 -1.76 7.15 -5.01
CA PHE A 85 -1.87 7.32 -3.57
C PHE A 85 -3.05 8.24 -3.21
N ARG A 86 -3.14 9.39 -3.87
CA ARG A 86 -4.22 10.32 -3.58
C ARG A 86 -5.57 9.74 -3.95
N LEU A 87 -5.63 9.03 -5.07
CA LEU A 87 -6.87 8.42 -5.50
C LEU A 87 -7.35 7.40 -4.46
N LEU A 88 -6.43 6.59 -3.95
CA LEU A 88 -6.81 5.57 -3.00
C LEU A 88 -7.30 6.19 -1.69
N VAL A 89 -6.58 7.16 -1.17
CA VAL A 89 -6.99 7.76 0.11
C VAL A 89 -8.29 8.51 -0.05
N SER A 90 -8.41 9.33 -1.08
CA SER A 90 -9.64 10.09 -1.29
C SER A 90 -10.80 9.20 -1.65
N GLY A 91 -10.57 8.24 -2.53
CA GLY A 91 -11.63 7.38 -3.00
C GLY A 91 -12.19 6.50 -1.90
N VAL A 92 -11.31 5.91 -1.10
CA VAL A 92 -11.77 5.09 0.00
C VAL A 92 -12.55 5.95 0.99
N SER A 93 -12.04 7.15 1.27
CA SER A 93 -12.71 8.01 2.25
C SER A 93 -14.08 8.43 1.79
N ARG A 94 -14.24 8.71 0.49
CA ARG A 94 -15.54 9.11 -0.02
C ARG A 94 -16.51 7.95 -0.10
N ARG A 95 -16.03 6.75 -0.34
CA ARG A 95 -16.89 5.60 -0.54
C ARG A 95 -16.82 4.61 0.61
N VAL A 96 -16.37 5.05 1.78
CA VAL A 96 -16.13 4.13 2.87
C VAL A 96 -17.39 3.38 3.29
N LYS A 97 -18.54 4.05 3.26
CA LYS A 97 -19.76 3.40 3.66
C LYS A 97 -20.12 2.27 2.69
N GLU A 98 -20.02 2.55 1.41
CA GLU A 98 -20.29 1.56 0.40
C GLU A 98 -19.31 0.40 0.49
N ILE A 99 -18.05 0.72 0.70
CA ILE A 99 -17.02 -0.30 0.80
C ILE A 99 -17.27 -1.19 2.01
N ASP A 100 -17.59 -0.59 3.14
CA ASP A 100 -17.86 -1.36 4.34
C ASP A 100 -19.07 -2.25 4.18
N GLU A 101 -20.06 -1.82 3.41
CA GLU A 101 -21.21 -2.65 3.14
C GLU A 101 -20.84 -3.88 2.34
N MET A 102 -19.79 -3.79 1.55
CA MET A 102 -19.31 -4.94 0.81
C MET A 102 -18.42 -5.85 1.65
N ILE A 103 -17.71 -5.28 2.60
CA ILE A 103 -16.82 -6.05 3.44
C ILE A 103 -17.60 -6.84 4.48
N THR A 104 -18.57 -6.22 5.10
CA THR A 104 -19.26 -6.79 6.26
C THR A 104 -19.83 -8.19 6.02
N PRO A 105 -20.54 -8.44 4.93
CA PRO A 105 -21.11 -9.78 4.75
C PRO A 105 -20.07 -10.87 4.56
N ASN A 106 -18.84 -10.48 4.27
CA ASN A 106 -17.79 -11.44 4.05
C ASN A 106 -16.91 -11.66 5.26
N LEU A 107 -17.21 -11.00 6.35
CA LEU A 107 -16.48 -11.23 7.59
C LEU A 107 -17.10 -12.40 8.33
N ARG A 108 -16.34 -12.93 9.28
CA ARG A 108 -16.88 -13.99 10.09
C ARG A 108 -18.05 -13.46 10.90
N ASP A 109 -18.89 -14.38 11.34
CA ASP A 109 -20.13 -14.03 12.03
C ASP A 109 -19.92 -13.11 13.22
N ASP A 110 -18.85 -13.31 13.94
CA ASP A 110 -18.62 -12.52 15.14
C ASP A 110 -17.77 -11.30 14.90
N TRP A 111 -17.49 -10.97 13.63
CA TRP A 111 -16.68 -9.81 13.31
C TRP A 111 -17.53 -8.72 12.70
N SER A 112 -17.14 -7.50 12.93
CA SER A 112 -17.76 -6.35 12.29
C SER A 112 -16.62 -5.42 11.95
N PRO A 113 -16.83 -4.42 11.11
CA PRO A 113 -15.74 -3.51 10.77
C PRO A 113 -15.09 -2.89 12.00
N GLU A 114 -15.85 -2.66 13.05
CA GLU A 114 -15.29 -2.07 14.26
C GLU A 114 -14.35 -3.03 14.97
N ARG A 115 -14.50 -4.32 14.75
CA ARG A 115 -13.66 -5.30 15.42
C ARG A 115 -12.46 -5.70 14.61
N VAL A 116 -12.42 -5.37 13.34
CA VAL A 116 -11.27 -5.68 12.52
C VAL A 116 -10.13 -4.74 12.93
N PRO A 117 -8.91 -5.24 13.11
CA PRO A 117 -7.82 -4.34 13.46
C PRO A 117 -7.71 -3.21 12.44
N PRO A 118 -7.49 -1.99 12.89
CA PRO A 118 -7.55 -0.83 11.99
C PRO A 118 -6.62 -0.92 10.78
N LEU A 119 -5.44 -1.48 10.95
CA LEU A 119 -4.54 -1.58 9.83
C LEU A 119 -5.08 -2.57 8.79
N LEU A 120 -5.59 -3.68 9.25
CA LEU A 120 -6.17 -4.66 8.33
C LEU A 120 -7.40 -4.08 7.65
N LEU A 121 -8.22 -3.37 8.38
CA LEU A 121 -9.40 -2.75 7.80
C LEU A 121 -9.00 -1.75 6.72
N SER A 122 -7.96 -0.97 6.97
CA SER A 122 -7.47 -0.02 5.97
C SER A 122 -7.01 -0.74 4.70
N ALA A 123 -6.31 -1.85 4.87
CA ALA A 123 -5.87 -2.62 3.72
C ALA A 123 -7.05 -3.21 2.95
N LEU A 124 -8.05 -3.72 3.66
CA LEU A 124 -9.23 -4.26 3.01
C LEU A 124 -9.99 -3.19 2.25
N ARG A 125 -10.14 -2.03 2.85
CA ARG A 125 -10.84 -0.94 2.19
C ARG A 125 -10.14 -0.50 0.92
N ALA A 126 -8.82 -0.40 0.97
CA ALA A 126 -8.07 -0.01 -0.20
C ALA A 126 -8.20 -1.05 -1.31
N GLY A 127 -8.15 -2.32 -0.94
CA GLY A 127 -8.28 -3.38 -1.93
C GLY A 127 -9.65 -3.41 -2.57
N VAL A 128 -10.70 -3.25 -1.77
CA VAL A 128 -12.05 -3.23 -2.32
C VAL A 128 -12.22 -2.03 -3.24
N PHE A 129 -11.70 -0.88 -2.85
CA PHE A 129 -11.82 0.29 -3.70
C PHE A 129 -11.17 0.06 -5.05
N GLU A 130 -9.98 -0.52 -5.08
CA GLU A 130 -9.33 -0.79 -6.35
C GLU A 130 -10.11 -1.80 -7.18
N PHE A 131 -10.76 -2.72 -6.53
CA PHE A 131 -11.56 -3.70 -7.24
C PHE A 131 -12.79 -3.05 -7.88
N LEU A 132 -13.33 -2.02 -7.24
CA LEU A 132 -14.50 -1.33 -7.76
C LEU A 132 -14.14 -0.39 -8.90
N GLU A 133 -12.91 0.08 -8.96
CA GLU A 133 -12.49 0.95 -10.03
C GLU A 133 -12.03 0.13 -11.22
#